data_b445bdbd983d521bb008f824128be487
#
_entry.id   b445bdbd983d521bb008f824128be487
#
_cell.length_a   1.000
_cell.length_b   1.000
_cell.length_c   1.000
_cell.angle_alpha   90.00
_cell.angle_beta   90.00
_cell.angle_gamma   90.00
#
_symmetry.space_group_name_H-M   'P 1'
#
loop_
_entity.id
_entity.type
_entity.pdbx_description
1 polymer ?
#
loop_
_entity_poly.entity_id
_entity_poly.type
_entity_poly.pdbx_seq_one_letter_code
_entity_poly.pdbx_strand_id
1 'polypeptide(L)'
;AARFRSSITIWDKYGVSLSLTNSMQKICHQFDMYLSGSKGNNSPIDVNNKEQYLVSSLMEEAIFSSQMEGAATTRKVAKEMLRKKMAPRDKSQQMIHNNYQTIQYIVEHKGEPLTEELLLQVHRLMTDKTMPNPEDAGRFRTNNDVVVENGITHETVHTPPS
;
A
#
# COMPACT_ATOMS: atom_id res chain seq x y z
N ALA A 1 -2.32 -36.40 -18.68
CA ALA A 1 -3.46 -35.48 -18.68
C ALA A 1 -2.91 -34.05 -18.61
N ALA A 2 -2.94 -33.32 -19.73
CA ALA A 2 -2.53 -31.93 -19.79
C ALA A 2 -3.55 -31.11 -19.00
N ARG A 3 -3.13 -30.57 -17.83
CA ARG A 3 -3.90 -29.60 -17.08
C ARG A 3 -3.83 -28.28 -17.83
N PHE A 4 -4.95 -27.84 -18.39
CA PHE A 4 -5.11 -26.48 -18.88
C PHE A 4 -4.88 -25.50 -17.71
N ARG A 5 -3.74 -24.84 -17.70
CA ARG A 5 -3.51 -23.68 -16.85
C ARG A 5 -3.96 -22.47 -17.66
N SER A 6 -5.08 -21.87 -17.29
CA SER A 6 -5.40 -20.54 -17.80
C SER A 6 -4.40 -19.55 -17.20
N SER A 7 -3.53 -19.02 -18.04
CA SER A 7 -2.65 -17.91 -17.68
C SER A 7 -3.31 -16.61 -18.11
N ILE A 8 -3.39 -15.65 -17.21
CA ILE A 8 -3.81 -14.28 -17.53
C ILE A 8 -2.54 -13.47 -17.66
N THR A 9 -2.28 -12.90 -18.83
CA THR A 9 -1.18 -11.96 -19.01
C THR A 9 -1.59 -10.63 -18.41
N ILE A 10 -0.86 -10.19 -17.37
CA ILE A 10 -1.18 -8.95 -16.66
C ILE A 10 -0.50 -7.76 -17.33
N TRP A 11 0.66 -7.97 -17.97
CA TRP A 11 1.44 -6.91 -18.59
C TRP A 11 2.27 -7.46 -19.75
N ASP A 12 1.75 -7.28 -20.96
CA ASP A 12 2.38 -7.82 -22.21
C ASP A 12 3.80 -7.31 -22.41
N LYS A 13 4.06 -6.04 -22.14
CA LYS A 13 5.35 -5.39 -22.37
C LYS A 13 6.51 -6.04 -21.58
N TYR A 14 6.21 -6.63 -20.41
CA TYR A 14 7.23 -7.19 -19.51
C TYR A 14 7.14 -8.71 -19.37
N GLY A 15 6.26 -9.37 -20.11
CA GLY A 15 6.09 -10.81 -20.04
C GLY A 15 5.55 -11.32 -18.69
N VAL A 16 4.91 -10.44 -17.89
CA VAL A 16 4.37 -10.82 -16.60
C VAL A 16 3.04 -11.53 -16.79
N SER A 17 2.97 -12.79 -16.36
CA SER A 17 1.75 -13.59 -16.42
C SER A 17 1.39 -14.18 -15.06
N LEU A 18 0.08 -14.26 -14.78
CA LEU A 18 -0.46 -14.94 -13.61
C LEU A 18 -1.09 -16.27 -14.04
N SER A 19 -0.65 -17.36 -13.43
CA SER A 19 -1.30 -18.67 -13.59
C SER A 19 -2.17 -18.96 -12.37
N LEU A 20 -3.49 -19.06 -12.58
CA LEU A 20 -4.41 -19.42 -11.52
C LEU A 20 -4.26 -20.91 -11.16
N THR A 21 -3.87 -21.19 -9.93
CA THR A 21 -3.82 -22.54 -9.39
C THR A 21 -5.18 -22.97 -8.84
N ASN A 22 -5.42 -24.30 -8.74
CA ASN A 22 -6.64 -24.81 -8.11
C ASN A 22 -6.80 -24.32 -6.66
N SER A 23 -5.68 -24.12 -5.94
CA SER A 23 -5.70 -23.60 -4.57
C SER A 23 -6.15 -22.14 -4.54
N MET A 24 -5.65 -21.30 -5.46
CA MET A 24 -6.08 -19.91 -5.57
C MET A 24 -7.57 -19.81 -5.91
N GLN A 25 -8.05 -20.60 -6.88
CA GLN A 25 -9.48 -20.62 -7.23
C GLN A 25 -10.35 -21.06 -6.07
N LYS A 26 -9.91 -22.10 -5.30
CA LYS A 26 -10.62 -22.54 -4.11
C LYS A 26 -10.71 -21.45 -3.05
N ILE A 27 -9.60 -20.74 -2.80
CA ILE A 27 -9.55 -19.63 -1.83
C ILE A 27 -10.45 -18.49 -2.30
N CYS A 28 -10.37 -18.07 -3.57
CA CYS A 28 -11.26 -17.04 -4.12
C CYS A 28 -12.73 -17.44 -3.99
N HIS A 29 -13.08 -18.70 -4.31
CA HIS A 29 -14.43 -19.19 -4.15
C HIS A 29 -14.91 -19.17 -2.69
N GLN A 30 -14.03 -19.54 -1.75
CA GLN A 30 -14.33 -19.43 -0.32
C GLN A 30 -14.57 -17.97 0.09
N PHE A 31 -13.72 -17.04 -0.37
CA PHE A 31 -13.94 -15.61 -0.14
C PHE A 31 -15.29 -15.15 -0.70
N ASP A 32 -15.61 -15.51 -1.93
CA ASP A 32 -16.88 -15.16 -2.56
C ASP A 32 -18.08 -15.70 -1.76
N MET A 33 -18.00 -16.94 -1.29
CA MET A 33 -19.05 -17.54 -0.47
C MET A 33 -19.23 -16.85 0.89
N TYR A 34 -18.12 -16.51 1.56
CA TYR A 34 -18.17 -15.86 2.87
C TYR A 34 -18.52 -14.38 2.81
N LEU A 35 -18.08 -13.67 1.76
CA LEU A 35 -18.30 -12.24 1.62
C LEU A 35 -19.61 -11.90 0.89
N SER A 36 -19.98 -12.68 -0.14
CA SER A 36 -21.23 -12.45 -0.89
C SER A 36 -22.46 -12.94 -0.14
N GLY A 37 -22.33 -13.92 0.73
CA GLY A 37 -23.41 -14.37 1.63
C GLY A 37 -23.84 -13.33 2.68
N SER A 38 -23.07 -12.28 2.86
CA SER A 38 -23.40 -11.14 3.76
C SER A 38 -24.40 -10.14 3.19
N LYS A 39 -24.99 -10.35 2.01
CA LYS A 39 -26.07 -9.50 1.49
C LYS A 39 -27.42 -9.73 2.17
N GLY A 40 -27.55 -10.75 3.01
CA GLY A 40 -28.70 -10.90 3.93
C GLY A 40 -28.46 -10.09 5.20
N ASN A 41 -29.48 -9.54 5.80
CA ASN A 41 -29.61 -8.66 6.96
C ASN A 41 -28.78 -8.96 8.24
N ASN A 42 -27.73 -9.78 8.16
CA ASN A 42 -26.86 -10.16 9.26
C ASN A 42 -25.39 -9.76 8.99
N SER A 43 -25.15 -8.56 8.43
CA SER A 43 -23.79 -8.00 8.47
C SER A 43 -23.43 -7.75 9.95
N PRO A 44 -22.33 -8.34 10.46
CA PRO A 44 -21.91 -8.11 11.85
C PRO A 44 -21.48 -6.65 12.11
N ILE A 45 -21.46 -5.82 11.08
CA ILE A 45 -21.15 -4.39 11.18
C ILE A 45 -22.44 -3.62 10.98
N ASP A 46 -22.93 -3.02 12.07
CA ASP A 46 -24.02 -2.05 12.02
C ASP A 46 -23.66 -0.94 11.00
N VAL A 47 -24.62 -0.62 10.12
CA VAL A 47 -24.45 0.40 9.07
C VAL A 47 -23.98 1.73 9.68
N ASN A 48 -24.42 2.06 10.89
CA ASN A 48 -24.03 3.26 11.62
C ASN A 48 -22.54 3.24 12.08
N ASN A 49 -21.93 2.07 12.19
CA ASN A 49 -20.54 1.92 12.61
C ASN A 49 -19.57 1.65 11.45
N LYS A 50 -20.09 1.52 10.22
CA LYS A 50 -19.27 1.18 9.04
C LYS A 50 -18.16 2.20 8.77
N GLU A 51 -18.48 3.47 8.92
CA GLU A 51 -17.51 4.57 8.71
C GLU A 51 -16.42 4.56 9.78
N GLN A 52 -16.79 4.37 11.04
CA GLN A 52 -15.82 4.25 12.14
C GLN A 52 -14.93 3.02 11.99
N TYR A 53 -15.49 1.91 11.52
CA TYR A 53 -14.73 0.70 11.23
C TYR A 53 -13.74 0.95 10.11
N LEU A 54 -14.15 1.58 9.01
CA LEU A 54 -13.29 1.91 7.88
C LEU A 54 -12.12 2.80 8.32
N VAL A 55 -12.40 3.91 9.03
CA VAL A 55 -11.38 4.82 9.55
C VAL A 55 -10.39 4.08 10.47
N SER A 56 -10.90 3.21 11.35
CA SER A 56 -10.04 2.40 12.22
C SER A 56 -9.16 1.44 11.43
N SER A 57 -9.69 0.80 10.40
CA SER A 57 -8.94 -0.12 9.54
C SER A 57 -7.85 0.59 8.75
N LEU A 58 -8.13 1.78 8.21
CA LEU A 58 -7.13 2.59 7.51
C LEU A 58 -6.00 3.06 8.44
N MET A 59 -6.31 3.38 9.69
CA MET A 59 -5.28 3.70 10.69
C MET A 59 -4.39 2.50 11.00
N GLU A 60 -4.98 1.31 11.19
CA GLU A 60 -4.20 0.08 11.45
C GLU A 60 -3.32 -0.27 10.26
N GLU A 61 -3.84 -0.18 9.04
CA GLU A 61 -3.07 -0.42 7.81
C GLU A 61 -1.87 0.51 7.73
N ALA A 62 -2.07 1.83 7.91
CA ALA A 62 -0.99 2.81 7.89
C ALA A 62 0.08 2.53 8.96
N ILE A 63 -0.33 2.11 10.15
CA ILE A 63 0.58 1.80 11.25
C ILE A 63 1.41 0.55 10.92
N PHE A 64 0.76 -0.55 10.57
CA PHE A 64 1.45 -1.82 10.32
C PHE A 64 2.35 -1.77 9.09
N SER A 65 1.86 -1.19 8.00
CA SER A 65 2.65 -1.00 6.77
C SER A 65 3.91 -0.16 7.05
N SER A 66 3.79 0.95 7.76
CA SER A 66 4.95 1.77 8.13
C SER A 66 5.93 1.07 9.07
N GLN A 67 5.43 0.22 9.98
CA GLN A 67 6.28 -0.59 10.86
C GLN A 67 7.06 -1.65 10.08
N MET A 68 6.46 -2.27 9.07
CA MET A 68 7.15 -3.20 8.16
C MET A 68 8.27 -2.49 7.39
N GLU A 69 8.10 -1.21 7.08
CA GLU A 69 9.11 -0.35 6.44
C GLU A 69 10.10 0.30 7.44
N GLY A 70 10.09 -0.15 8.71
CA GLY A 70 11.08 0.23 9.70
C GLY A 70 10.68 1.38 10.64
N ALA A 71 9.43 1.83 10.65
CA ALA A 71 8.98 2.80 11.65
C ALA A 71 8.97 2.17 13.06
N ALA A 72 9.71 2.75 13.99
CA ALA A 72 9.91 2.21 15.34
C ALA A 72 8.83 2.62 16.36
N THR A 73 7.84 3.41 15.96
CA THR A 73 6.76 3.87 16.83
C THR A 73 5.83 2.71 17.22
N THR A 74 5.50 2.60 18.51
CA THR A 74 4.57 1.55 18.97
C THR A 74 3.15 1.81 18.43
N ARG A 75 2.39 0.73 18.18
CA ARG A 75 1.00 0.81 17.71
C ARG A 75 0.13 1.72 18.57
N LYS A 76 0.28 1.65 19.91
CA LYS A 76 -0.49 2.47 20.84
C LYS A 76 -0.24 3.96 20.64
N VAL A 77 1.02 4.37 20.57
CA VAL A 77 1.43 5.77 20.36
C VAL A 77 1.00 6.27 18.99
N ALA A 78 1.20 5.47 17.95
CA ALA A 78 0.79 5.81 16.59
C ALA A 78 -0.73 6.00 16.47
N LYS A 79 -1.52 5.08 17.04
CA LYS A 79 -2.98 5.16 17.02
C LYS A 79 -3.50 6.38 17.79
N GLU A 80 -2.89 6.72 18.92
CA GLU A 80 -3.22 7.92 19.68
C GLU A 80 -2.90 9.20 18.88
N MET A 81 -1.72 9.25 18.25
CA MET A 81 -1.29 10.36 17.39
C MET A 81 -2.30 10.61 16.25
N LEU A 82 -2.66 9.57 15.51
CA LEU A 82 -3.60 9.69 14.39
C LEU A 82 -5.01 10.10 14.86
N ARG A 83 -5.53 9.48 15.93
CA ARG A 83 -6.87 9.78 16.46
C ARG A 83 -6.99 11.21 16.98
N LYS A 84 -5.96 11.72 17.67
CA LYS A 84 -5.93 13.08 18.24
C LYS A 84 -5.41 14.12 17.25
N LYS A 85 -5.08 13.71 16.01
CA LYS A 85 -4.51 14.59 14.97
C LYS A 85 -3.26 15.34 15.47
N MET A 86 -2.41 14.67 16.24
CA MET A 86 -1.20 15.27 16.80
C MET A 86 -0.11 15.34 15.72
N ALA A 87 0.70 16.38 15.76
CA ALA A 87 1.87 16.49 14.90
C ALA A 87 2.88 15.38 15.18
N PRO A 88 3.49 14.76 14.15
CA PRO A 88 4.57 13.81 14.32
C PRO A 88 5.77 14.43 15.03
N ARG A 89 6.41 13.68 15.93
CA ARG A 89 7.55 14.14 16.74
C ARG A 89 8.90 13.65 16.22
N ASP A 90 8.89 12.60 15.42
CA ASP A 90 10.07 11.95 14.87
C ASP A 90 9.78 11.38 13.47
N LYS A 91 10.81 10.88 12.79
CA LYS A 91 10.72 10.32 11.44
C LYS A 91 9.77 9.12 11.38
N SER A 92 9.74 8.24 12.37
CA SER A 92 8.86 7.07 12.41
C SER A 92 7.39 7.49 12.49
N GLN A 93 7.06 8.47 13.33
CA GLN A 93 5.72 9.03 13.42
C GLN A 93 5.34 9.78 12.13
N GLN A 94 6.29 10.46 11.49
CA GLN A 94 6.07 11.11 10.20
C GLN A 94 5.75 10.09 9.10
N MET A 95 6.47 8.97 9.04
CA MET A 95 6.18 7.88 8.09
C MET A 95 4.74 7.35 8.25
N ILE A 96 4.32 7.10 9.49
CA ILE A 96 2.96 6.61 9.78
C ILE A 96 1.91 7.66 9.41
N HIS A 97 2.16 8.92 9.75
CA HIS A 97 1.26 10.03 9.40
C HIS A 97 1.12 10.18 7.89
N ASN A 98 2.23 10.18 7.15
CA ASN A 98 2.25 10.26 5.69
C ASN A 98 1.47 9.11 5.06
N ASN A 99 1.72 7.87 5.50
CA ASN A 99 1.04 6.70 5.00
C ASN A 99 -0.48 6.81 5.21
N TYR A 100 -0.92 7.21 6.40
CA TYR A 100 -2.34 7.42 6.68
C TYR A 100 -2.97 8.51 5.79
N GLN A 101 -2.30 9.65 5.62
CA GLN A 101 -2.75 10.72 4.71
C GLN A 101 -2.81 10.24 3.26
N THR A 102 -1.82 9.48 2.83
CA THR A 102 -1.75 8.93 1.48
C THR A 102 -2.88 7.93 1.22
N ILE A 103 -3.16 7.03 2.16
CA ILE A 103 -4.28 6.08 2.04
C ILE A 103 -5.62 6.82 1.94
N GLN A 104 -5.84 7.85 2.77
CA GLN A 104 -7.06 8.66 2.69
C GLN A 104 -7.19 9.32 1.32
N TYR A 105 -6.11 9.94 0.82
CA TYR A 105 -6.06 10.57 -0.49
C TYR A 105 -6.39 9.57 -1.62
N ILE A 106 -5.80 8.37 -1.59
CA ILE A 106 -6.08 7.31 -2.56
C ILE A 106 -7.55 6.87 -2.51
N VAL A 107 -8.12 6.72 -1.31
CA VAL A 107 -9.53 6.34 -1.15
C VAL A 107 -10.48 7.40 -1.72
N GLU A 108 -10.15 8.68 -1.55
CA GLU A 108 -10.92 9.80 -2.12
C GLU A 108 -10.86 9.83 -3.65
N HIS A 109 -9.70 9.50 -4.24
CA HIS A 109 -9.44 9.56 -5.69
C HIS A 109 -9.54 8.20 -6.39
N LYS A 110 -9.98 7.14 -5.72
CA LYS A 110 -10.02 5.77 -6.26
C LYS A 110 -10.86 5.58 -7.55
N GLY A 111 -11.75 6.52 -7.84
CA GLY A 111 -12.58 6.51 -9.05
C GLY A 111 -11.95 7.24 -10.23
N GLU A 112 -10.83 7.90 -10.03
CA GLU A 112 -10.11 8.65 -11.05
C GLU A 112 -9.11 7.76 -11.81
N PRO A 113 -8.82 8.07 -13.08
CA PRO A 113 -7.74 7.39 -13.81
C PRO A 113 -6.40 7.60 -13.12
N LEU A 114 -5.55 6.58 -13.11
CA LEU A 114 -4.18 6.72 -12.65
C LEU A 114 -3.38 7.53 -13.67
N THR A 115 -3.12 8.79 -13.37
CA THR A 115 -2.28 9.69 -14.16
C THR A 115 -0.91 9.85 -13.53
N GLU A 116 0.02 10.43 -14.28
CA GLU A 116 1.36 10.76 -13.78
C GLU A 116 1.28 11.77 -12.63
N GLU A 117 0.43 12.78 -12.75
CA GLU A 117 0.22 13.79 -11.71
C GLU A 117 -0.30 13.18 -10.41
N LEU A 118 -1.27 12.26 -10.51
CA LEU A 118 -1.82 11.53 -9.37
C LEU A 118 -0.74 10.69 -8.70
N LEU A 119 0.08 9.98 -9.49
CA LEU A 119 1.20 9.18 -8.99
C LEU A 119 2.23 10.04 -8.24
N LEU A 120 2.63 11.16 -8.84
CA LEU A 120 3.59 12.09 -8.22
C LEU A 120 3.03 12.76 -6.96
N GLN A 121 1.73 13.03 -6.92
CA GLN A 121 1.08 13.54 -5.72
C GLN A 121 1.05 12.50 -4.59
N VAL A 122 0.75 11.23 -4.90
CA VAL A 122 0.83 10.11 -3.95
C VAL A 122 2.26 9.98 -3.41
N HIS A 123 3.27 10.02 -4.28
CA HIS A 123 4.67 9.97 -3.88
C HIS A 123 5.04 11.15 -2.97
N ARG A 124 4.60 12.36 -3.28
CA ARG A 124 4.84 13.54 -2.45
C ARG A 124 4.26 13.40 -1.06
N LEU A 125 3.00 12.95 -0.94
CA LEU A 125 2.35 12.73 0.35
C LEU A 125 3.08 11.67 1.18
N MET A 126 3.45 10.54 0.54
CA MET A 126 4.11 9.42 1.19
C MET A 126 5.49 9.79 1.73
N THR A 127 6.21 10.67 1.04
CA THR A 127 7.60 10.98 1.32
C THR A 127 7.83 12.32 2.03
N ASP A 128 6.76 13.06 2.38
CA ASP A 128 6.88 14.37 3.06
C ASP A 128 7.76 14.27 4.31
N LYS A 129 8.79 15.08 4.38
CA LYS A 129 9.76 15.16 5.51
C LYS A 129 10.45 13.85 5.89
N THR A 130 10.41 12.82 5.03
CA THR A 130 11.07 11.54 5.32
C THR A 130 12.23 11.23 4.39
N MET A 131 12.30 11.91 3.23
CA MET A 131 13.42 11.78 2.29
C MET A 131 14.65 12.55 2.75
N PRO A 132 15.86 12.05 2.41
CA PRO A 132 17.10 12.77 2.66
C PRO A 132 17.16 14.13 1.96
N ASN A 133 16.69 14.18 0.72
CA ASN A 133 16.55 15.41 -0.04
C ASN A 133 15.07 15.71 -0.28
N PRO A 134 14.50 16.75 0.34
CA PRO A 134 13.08 17.11 0.19
C PRO A 134 12.66 17.43 -1.26
N GLU A 135 13.61 17.88 -2.08
CA GLU A 135 13.37 18.21 -3.48
C GLU A 135 12.98 16.99 -4.33
N ASP A 136 13.28 15.76 -3.87
CA ASP A 136 12.96 14.53 -4.59
C ASP A 136 11.52 14.05 -4.35
N ALA A 137 10.80 14.66 -3.41
CA ALA A 137 9.42 14.32 -3.13
C ALA A 137 8.49 14.73 -4.29
N GLY A 138 7.76 13.78 -4.86
CA GLY A 138 6.78 14.02 -5.91
C GLY A 138 7.38 14.32 -7.28
N ARG A 139 8.53 13.75 -7.59
CA ARG A 139 9.12 13.82 -8.93
C ARG A 139 9.82 12.52 -9.30
N PHE A 140 9.98 12.27 -10.59
CA PHE A 140 10.82 11.19 -11.08
C PHE A 140 12.30 11.53 -10.89
N ARG A 141 13.10 10.48 -10.72
CA ARG A 141 14.56 10.64 -10.73
C ARG A 141 15.05 11.13 -12.10
N THR A 142 16.13 11.87 -12.10
CA THR A 142 16.78 12.39 -13.31
C THR A 142 18.09 11.71 -13.62
N ASN A 143 18.54 10.77 -12.76
CA ASN A 143 19.79 10.00 -12.93
C ASN A 143 19.53 8.50 -12.66
N ASN A 144 20.53 7.66 -12.95
CA ASN A 144 20.51 6.23 -12.74
C ASN A 144 21.39 5.78 -11.57
N ASP A 145 21.65 6.66 -10.59
CA ASP A 145 22.53 6.38 -9.45
C ASP A 145 21.85 5.46 -8.43
N VAL A 146 20.53 5.23 -8.55
CA VAL A 146 19.80 4.33 -7.67
C VAL A 146 19.94 2.90 -8.18
N VAL A 147 20.60 2.05 -7.41
CA VAL A 147 20.78 0.62 -7.66
C VAL A 147 20.34 -0.20 -6.45
N VAL A 148 20.02 -1.47 -6.66
CA VAL A 148 19.82 -2.43 -5.57
C VAL A 148 21.12 -3.19 -5.36
N GLU A 149 21.67 -3.10 -4.16
CA GLU A 149 22.91 -3.77 -3.79
C GLU A 149 22.65 -4.90 -2.77
N ASN A 150 23.48 -5.92 -2.80
CA ASN A 150 23.54 -6.92 -1.77
C ASN A 150 24.12 -6.28 -0.49
N GLY A 151 23.38 -6.30 0.62
CA GLY A 151 23.79 -5.66 1.87
C GLY A 151 25.05 -6.26 2.54
N ILE A 152 25.57 -7.39 2.05
CA ILE A 152 26.75 -8.08 2.57
C ILE A 152 27.93 -7.94 1.62
N THR A 153 27.71 -8.23 0.31
CA THR A 153 28.79 -8.26 -0.69
C THR A 153 28.98 -6.93 -1.40
N HIS A 154 28.03 -5.97 -1.25
CA HIS A 154 27.97 -4.69 -1.98
C HIS A 154 27.95 -4.82 -3.50
N GLU A 155 27.66 -6.02 -4.00
CA GLU A 155 27.45 -6.23 -5.44
C GLU A 155 26.10 -5.67 -5.88
N THR A 156 26.07 -4.98 -7.02
CA THR A 156 24.83 -4.51 -7.63
C THR A 156 24.00 -5.70 -8.11
N VAL A 157 22.84 -5.91 -7.49
CA VAL A 157 21.91 -7.00 -7.80
C VAL A 157 20.95 -6.59 -8.91
N HIS A 158 20.58 -5.31 -8.95
CA HIS A 158 19.65 -4.78 -9.95
C HIS A 158 19.91 -3.31 -10.23
N THR A 159 19.92 -2.96 -11.50
CA THR A 159 19.91 -1.57 -11.95
C THR A 159 18.53 -1.29 -12.57
N PRO A 160 17.74 -0.36 -12.00
CA PRO A 160 16.44 -0.01 -12.55
C PRO A 160 16.58 0.56 -13.97
N PRO A 161 15.56 0.39 -14.85
CA PRO A 161 15.57 1.02 -16.17
C PRO A 161 15.61 2.54 -16.06
N SER A 162 16.29 3.17 -17.02
CA SER A 162 16.38 4.63 -17.18
C SER A 162 15.09 5.23 -17.69
#